data_544e4641be16d97c36b69abfaeaae062
#
_entry.id   544e4641be16d97c36b69abfaeaae062
#
_cell.length_a   1.000
_cell.length_b   1.000
_cell.length_c   1.000
_cell.angle_alpha   90.00
_cell.angle_beta   90.00
_cell.angle_gamma   90.00
#
_symmetry.space_group_name_H-M   'P 1'
#
loop_
_entity.id
_entity.type
_entity.pdbx_description
1 polymer ?
#
loop_
_entity_poly.entity_id
_entity_poly.type
_entity_poly.pdbx_seq_one_letter_code
_entity_poly.pdbx_strand_id
1 'polypeptide(L)'
;ATASISPKLRALLTLAERVRTDARTATADVVNAARAEGATDGDIHDTVLIAASFSMFNRYVDGLATVAPTDPATYAAMGER
;
A
#
# COMPACT_ATOMS: atom_id res chain seq x y z
N ALA A 1 -18.72 15.02 13.30
CA ALA A 1 -17.47 15.73 13.31
C ALA A 1 -16.39 14.94 12.62
N THR A 2 -15.76 15.56 11.73
CA THR A 2 -14.64 14.96 11.04
C THR A 2 -13.49 14.83 12.01
N ALA A 3 -12.98 13.63 12.18
CA ALA A 3 -11.79 13.44 12.98
C ALA A 3 -10.66 14.28 12.40
N SER A 4 -10.06 15.11 13.21
CA SER A 4 -8.88 15.84 12.82
C SER A 4 -7.73 14.86 12.69
N ILE A 5 -7.23 14.72 11.49
CA ILE A 5 -6.02 13.94 11.25
C ILE A 5 -4.84 14.81 11.58
N SER A 6 -3.90 14.32 12.41
CA SER A 6 -2.70 15.08 12.73
C SER A 6 -1.88 15.34 11.46
N PRO A 7 -1.11 16.43 11.42
CA PRO A 7 -0.23 16.67 10.28
C PRO A 7 0.73 15.52 10.01
N LYS A 8 1.22 14.85 11.06
CA LYS A 8 2.08 13.68 10.90
C LYS A 8 1.34 12.54 10.20
N LEU A 9 0.12 12.24 10.62
CA LEU A 9 -0.66 11.16 10.00
C LEU A 9 -0.97 11.50 8.56
N ARG A 10 -1.31 12.76 8.27
CA ARG A 10 -1.59 13.20 6.90
C ARG A 10 -0.37 13.02 6.00
N ALA A 11 0.83 13.37 6.50
CA ALA A 11 2.05 13.21 5.74
C ALA A 11 2.37 11.73 5.50
N LEU A 12 2.14 10.86 6.49
CA LEU A 12 2.33 9.42 6.33
C LEU A 12 1.31 8.82 5.35
N LEU A 13 0.07 9.31 5.36
CA LEU A 13 -0.95 8.87 4.40
C LEU A 13 -0.57 9.28 2.97
N THR A 14 0.02 10.45 2.79
CA THR A 14 0.52 10.88 1.49
C THR A 14 1.62 9.94 1.01
N LEU A 15 2.54 9.57 1.89
CA LEU A 15 3.60 8.62 1.56
C LEU A 15 3.00 7.26 1.17
N ALA A 16 2.05 6.75 1.95
CA ALA A 16 1.38 5.49 1.67
C ALA A 16 0.68 5.51 0.31
N GLU A 17 0.00 6.60 -0.02
CA GLU A 17 -0.67 6.77 -1.31
C GLU A 17 0.32 6.73 -2.47
N ARG A 18 1.48 7.39 -2.32
CA ARG A 18 2.52 7.39 -3.34
C ARG A 18 3.10 5.99 -3.55
N VAL A 19 3.38 5.28 -2.46
CA VAL A 19 3.90 3.90 -2.55
C VAL A 19 2.88 3.00 -3.22
N ARG A 20 1.61 3.17 -2.89
CA ARG A 20 0.54 2.33 -3.40
C ARG A 20 0.27 2.54 -4.89
N THR A 21 0.31 3.78 -5.35
CA THR A 21 -0.01 4.13 -6.74
C THR A 21 1.21 4.01 -7.65
N ASP A 22 2.32 4.59 -7.25
CA ASP A 22 3.60 4.50 -7.96
C ASP A 22 4.72 4.81 -6.99
N ALA A 23 5.44 3.78 -6.56
CA ALA A 23 6.48 3.92 -5.55
C ALA A 23 7.58 4.91 -5.96
N ARG A 24 7.77 5.15 -7.25
CA ARG A 24 8.75 6.13 -7.74
C ARG A 24 8.37 7.55 -7.37
N THR A 25 7.10 7.80 -7.04
CA THR A 25 6.64 9.14 -6.61
C THR A 25 6.81 9.36 -5.12
N ALA A 26 7.22 8.35 -4.36
CA ALA A 26 7.58 8.46 -2.95
C ALA A 26 8.98 9.06 -2.84
N THR A 27 9.11 10.32 -3.20
CA THR A 27 10.40 11.01 -3.30
C THR A 27 10.89 11.43 -1.92
N ALA A 28 12.16 11.88 -1.88
CA ALA A 28 12.75 12.42 -0.65
C ALA A 28 11.91 13.56 -0.07
N ASP A 29 11.28 14.38 -0.91
CA ASP A 29 10.43 15.48 -0.44
C ASP A 29 9.23 14.98 0.35
N VAL A 30 8.59 13.91 -0.10
CA VAL A 30 7.44 13.30 0.60
C VAL A 30 7.88 12.72 1.94
N VAL A 31 9.02 12.03 1.97
CA VAL A 31 9.59 11.46 3.18
C VAL A 31 9.98 12.56 4.16
N ASN A 32 10.66 13.60 3.67
CA ASN A 32 11.09 14.71 4.51
C ASN A 32 9.90 15.49 5.08
N ALA A 33 8.81 15.62 4.34
CA ALA A 33 7.59 16.22 4.86
C ALA A 33 7.05 15.45 6.06
N ALA A 34 7.08 14.12 6.01
CA ALA A 34 6.67 13.29 7.13
C ALA A 34 7.60 13.47 8.33
N ARG A 35 8.91 13.52 8.09
CA ARG A 35 9.90 13.75 9.16
C ARG A 35 9.71 15.12 9.80
N ALA A 36 9.42 16.15 9.01
CA ALA A 36 9.17 17.50 9.54
C ALA A 36 7.96 17.53 10.47
N GLU A 37 7.01 16.64 10.27
CA GLU A 37 5.81 16.52 11.13
C GLU A 37 6.02 15.53 12.29
N GLY A 38 7.25 15.07 12.52
CA GLY A 38 7.58 14.24 13.65
C GLY A 38 7.57 12.73 13.41
N ALA A 39 7.44 12.30 12.16
CA ALA A 39 7.51 10.88 11.87
C ALA A 39 8.93 10.35 12.10
N THR A 40 9.03 9.24 12.79
CA THR A 40 10.30 8.56 13.01
C THR A 40 10.65 7.69 11.81
N ASP A 41 11.90 7.21 11.78
CA ASP A 41 12.31 6.25 10.75
C ASP A 41 11.45 4.99 10.80
N GLY A 42 11.09 4.54 12.00
CA GLY A 42 10.19 3.40 12.17
C GLY A 42 8.80 3.66 11.60
N ASP A 43 8.24 4.86 11.84
CA ASP A 43 6.95 5.24 11.29
C ASP A 43 6.96 5.21 9.77
N ILE A 44 8.03 5.71 9.17
CA ILE A 44 8.19 5.75 7.71
C ILE A 44 8.35 4.35 7.16
N HIS A 45 9.20 3.54 7.79
CA HIS A 45 9.42 2.16 7.38
C HIS A 45 8.12 1.35 7.42
N ASP A 46 7.38 1.44 8.51
CA ASP A 46 6.12 0.70 8.68
C ASP A 46 5.09 1.16 7.65
N THR A 47 5.03 2.46 7.39
CA THR A 47 4.09 3.01 6.40
C THR A 47 4.39 2.46 5.00
N VAL A 48 5.65 2.45 4.60
CA VAL A 48 6.06 1.93 3.29
C VAL A 48 5.79 0.43 3.21
N LEU A 49 6.12 -0.31 4.25
CA LEU A 49 5.91 -1.75 4.29
C LEU A 49 4.44 -2.11 4.16
N ILE A 50 3.58 -1.45 4.92
CA ILE A 50 2.13 -1.71 4.88
C ILE A 50 1.57 -1.37 3.51
N ALA A 51 1.92 -0.21 2.97
CA ALA A 51 1.43 0.22 1.66
C ALA A 51 1.88 -0.71 0.54
N ALA A 52 3.13 -1.13 0.57
CA ALA A 52 3.67 -2.07 -0.42
C ALA A 52 3.01 -3.44 -0.31
N SER A 53 2.75 -3.92 0.91
CA SER A 53 2.08 -5.19 1.14
C SER A 53 0.65 -5.18 0.61
N PHE A 54 -0.07 -4.09 0.80
CA PHE A 54 -1.40 -3.93 0.24
C PHE A 54 -1.38 -3.92 -1.28
N SER A 55 -0.44 -3.22 -1.89
CA SER A 55 -0.30 -3.19 -3.35
C SER A 55 -0.02 -4.57 -3.91
N MET A 56 0.88 -5.31 -3.28
CA MET A 56 1.22 -6.66 -3.69
C MET A 56 0.01 -7.59 -3.57
N PHE A 57 -0.72 -7.50 -2.46
CA PHE A 57 -1.92 -8.32 -2.25
C PHE A 57 -2.98 -8.03 -3.30
N ASN A 58 -3.24 -6.76 -3.58
CA ASN A 58 -4.23 -6.37 -4.58
C ASN A 58 -3.86 -6.87 -5.97
N ARG A 59 -2.60 -6.78 -6.34
CA ARG A 59 -2.11 -7.30 -7.62
C ARG A 59 -2.26 -8.80 -7.71
N TYR A 60 -2.01 -9.50 -6.62
CA TYR A 60 -2.17 -10.94 -6.55
C TYR A 60 -3.63 -11.34 -6.77
N VAL A 61 -4.56 -10.69 -6.07
CA VAL A 61 -5.99 -10.95 -6.18
C VAL A 61 -6.49 -10.64 -7.59
N ASP A 62 -6.10 -9.49 -8.13
CA ASP A 62 -6.49 -9.08 -9.48
C ASP A 62 -5.93 -10.04 -10.53
N GLY A 63 -4.71 -10.50 -10.33
CA GLY A 63 -4.08 -11.47 -11.22
C GLY A 63 -4.81 -12.79 -11.23
N LEU A 64 -5.22 -13.28 -10.07
CA LEU A 64 -6.01 -14.49 -9.97
C LEU A 64 -7.38 -14.35 -10.67
N ALA A 65 -8.03 -13.22 -10.49
CA ALA A 65 -9.32 -12.95 -11.14
C ALA A 65 -9.18 -12.96 -12.67
N THR A 66 -8.06 -12.46 -13.17
CA THR A 66 -7.78 -12.44 -14.61
C THR A 66 -7.54 -13.85 -15.16
N VAL A 67 -6.84 -14.69 -14.41
CA VAL A 67 -6.44 -16.03 -14.84
C VAL A 67 -7.60 -17.01 -14.73
N ALA A 68 -8.42 -16.94 -13.67
CA ALA A 68 -9.44 -17.93 -13.39
C ALA A 68 -10.74 -17.27 -12.89
N PRO A 69 -11.35 -16.40 -13.69
CA PRO A 69 -12.44 -15.55 -13.20
C PRO A 69 -13.70 -16.33 -12.83
N THR A 70 -14.09 -17.34 -13.61
CA THR A 70 -15.39 -17.99 -13.43
C THR A 70 -15.38 -19.48 -13.65
N ASP A 71 -14.26 -20.09 -14.00
CA ASP A 71 -14.20 -21.52 -14.31
C ASP A 71 -13.95 -22.31 -13.02
N PRO A 72 -14.95 -23.05 -12.52
CA PRO A 72 -14.77 -23.84 -11.29
C PRO A 72 -13.68 -24.90 -11.42
N ALA A 73 -13.48 -25.45 -12.61
CA ALA A 73 -12.45 -26.46 -12.81
C ALA A 73 -11.05 -25.83 -12.64
N THR A 74 -10.86 -24.61 -13.11
CA THR A 74 -9.61 -23.89 -12.92
C THR A 74 -9.34 -23.62 -11.44
N TYR A 75 -10.36 -23.20 -10.69
CA TYR A 75 -10.22 -22.99 -9.25
C TYR A 75 -9.88 -24.29 -8.52
N ALA A 76 -10.52 -25.38 -8.89
CA ALA A 76 -10.23 -26.67 -8.30
C ALA A 76 -8.78 -27.10 -8.54
N ALA A 77 -8.30 -26.94 -9.77
CA ALA A 77 -6.93 -27.27 -10.12
C ALA A 77 -5.92 -26.42 -9.35
N MET A 78 -6.22 -25.15 -9.17
CA MET A 78 -5.36 -24.25 -8.39
C MET A 78 -5.36 -24.59 -6.91
N GLY A 79 -6.50 -25.02 -6.38
CA GLY A 79 -6.62 -25.39 -4.97
C GLY A 79 -5.90 -26.67 -4.61
N GLU A 80 -5.66 -27.54 -5.57
CA GLU A 80 -5.01 -28.83 -5.36
C GLU A 80 -3.47 -28.75 -5.37
N ARG A 81 -2.92 -27.62 -5.67
CA ARG A 81 -1.46 -27.44 -5.78
C ARG A 81 -0.78 -27.10 -4.48
#